data_f8fd07f9a54a61a446a210500299eca7
#
_entry.id   f8fd07f9a54a61a446a210500299eca7
#
_cell.length_a   1.000
_cell.length_b   1.000
_cell.length_c   1.000
_cell.angle_alpha   90.00
_cell.angle_beta   90.00
_cell.angle_gamma   90.00
#
_symmetry.space_group_name_H-M   'P 1'
#
loop_
_entity.id
_entity.type
_entity.pdbx_description
1 polymer ?
#
loop_
_entity_poly.entity_id
_entity_poly.type
_entity_poly.pdbx_seq_one_letter_code
_entity_poly.pdbx_strand_id
1 'polypeptide(L)'
;MKKILFAILAAFSLQVATAQDKKVDFNELPADAINFVRQHFLVADINSVWKDVDYKDEEFSIIFKDGLEIEFNGEGDWKEIKVHRGKVPDHVVPEKILAHVNATFPFESIKEISHSITKKTYKVKVTDRQKLKFDDNFNFIEVK
;
A
#
# COMPACT_ATOMS: atom_id res chain seq x y z
N MET A 1 -11.17 59.60 30.33
CA MET A 1 -10.10 58.63 30.11
C MET A 1 -10.68 57.34 29.52
N LYS A 2 -10.49 57.15 28.26
CA LYS A 2 -10.95 55.90 27.61
C LYS A 2 -9.86 54.85 27.73
N LYS A 3 -10.13 53.79 28.47
CA LYS A 3 -9.26 52.62 28.50
C LYS A 3 -9.53 51.80 27.25
N ILE A 4 -8.58 51.79 26.33
CA ILE A 4 -8.62 50.92 25.17
C ILE A 4 -8.15 49.55 25.65
N LEU A 5 -9.11 48.60 25.74
CA LEU A 5 -8.82 47.22 26.02
C LEU A 5 -8.39 46.59 24.69
N PHE A 6 -7.10 46.43 24.48
CA PHE A 6 -6.59 45.61 23.40
C PHE A 6 -6.86 44.15 23.76
N ALA A 7 -7.96 43.63 23.23
CA ALA A 7 -8.19 42.22 23.18
C ALA A 7 -7.21 41.63 22.14
N ILE A 8 -6.08 41.09 22.61
CA ILE A 8 -5.22 40.27 21.80
C ILE A 8 -6.00 38.97 21.54
N LEU A 9 -6.66 38.96 20.41
CA LEU A 9 -7.23 37.72 19.86
C LEU A 9 -6.03 36.89 19.44
N ALA A 10 -5.55 36.03 20.35
CA ALA A 10 -4.61 34.98 19.99
C ALA A 10 -5.36 34.04 19.04
N ALA A 11 -5.19 34.26 17.75
CA ALA A 11 -5.60 33.32 16.75
C ALA A 11 -4.74 32.08 16.95
N PHE A 12 -5.23 31.14 17.73
CA PHE A 12 -4.73 29.78 17.75
C PHE A 12 -5.04 29.19 16.36
N SER A 13 -4.12 29.41 15.43
CA SER A 13 -4.12 28.67 14.21
C SER A 13 -3.86 27.21 14.59
N LEU A 14 -4.93 26.43 14.67
CA LEU A 14 -4.85 25.00 14.74
C LEU A 14 -4.17 24.59 13.43
N GLN A 15 -2.86 24.43 13.45
CA GLN A 15 -2.16 23.76 12.38
C GLN A 15 -2.56 22.29 12.49
N VAL A 16 -3.62 21.96 11.77
CA VAL A 16 -3.87 20.56 11.43
C VAL A 16 -2.66 20.14 10.62
N ALA A 17 -1.75 19.37 11.23
CA ALA A 17 -0.70 18.71 10.50
C ALA A 17 -1.41 17.72 9.56
N THR A 18 -1.72 18.18 8.36
CA THR A 18 -2.14 17.29 7.28
C THR A 18 -0.94 16.40 6.99
N ALA A 19 -1.09 15.08 7.18
CA ALA A 19 -0.15 14.10 6.70
C ALA A 19 0.12 14.42 5.23
N GLN A 20 1.36 14.83 4.90
CA GLN A 20 1.73 15.18 3.54
C GLN A 20 2.60 14.06 2.99
N ASP A 21 2.14 13.45 1.90
CA ASP A 21 2.95 12.57 1.09
C ASP A 21 4.15 13.34 0.54
N LYS A 22 5.34 12.84 0.81
CA LYS A 22 6.58 13.41 0.33
C LYS A 22 7.20 12.50 -0.71
N LYS A 23 7.54 13.05 -1.87
CA LYS A 23 8.32 12.32 -2.87
C LYS A 23 9.74 12.12 -2.36
N VAL A 24 10.23 10.88 -2.42
CA VAL A 24 11.55 10.48 -1.93
C VAL A 24 12.30 9.66 -2.98
N ASP A 25 13.59 9.45 -2.76
CA ASP A 25 14.39 8.57 -3.61
C ASP A 25 14.20 7.09 -3.24
N PHE A 26 14.39 6.21 -4.22
CA PHE A 26 14.29 4.76 -4.02
C PHE A 26 15.18 4.25 -2.87
N ASN A 27 16.37 4.84 -2.72
CA ASN A 27 17.31 4.45 -1.66
C ASN A 27 16.88 4.88 -0.25
N GLU A 28 15.83 5.69 -0.12
CA GLU A 28 15.24 6.08 1.18
C GLU A 28 14.23 5.06 1.70
N LEU A 29 13.87 4.06 0.89
CA LEU A 29 13.05 2.95 1.33
C LEU A 29 13.76 2.10 2.39
N PRO A 30 13.02 1.44 3.29
CA PRO A 30 13.57 0.41 4.16
C PRO A 30 14.27 -0.69 3.36
N ALA A 31 15.32 -1.29 3.93
CA ALA A 31 16.16 -2.27 3.25
C ALA A 31 15.34 -3.46 2.70
N ASP A 32 14.37 -3.96 3.44
CA ASP A 32 13.54 -5.08 3.03
C ASP A 32 12.65 -4.73 1.83
N ALA A 33 12.14 -3.50 1.78
CA ALA A 33 11.40 -3.00 0.62
C ALA A 33 12.28 -2.90 -0.62
N ILE A 34 13.51 -2.38 -0.47
CA ILE A 34 14.49 -2.32 -1.57
C ILE A 34 14.79 -3.71 -2.10
N ASN A 35 15.04 -4.68 -1.20
CA ASN A 35 15.32 -6.06 -1.57
C ASN A 35 14.14 -6.70 -2.30
N PHE A 36 12.93 -6.51 -1.81
CA PHE A 36 11.71 -6.99 -2.45
C PHE A 36 11.58 -6.47 -3.88
N VAL A 37 11.74 -5.17 -4.06
CA VAL A 37 11.64 -4.55 -5.39
C VAL A 37 12.70 -5.08 -6.33
N ARG A 38 13.97 -5.13 -5.90
CA ARG A 38 15.07 -5.65 -6.74
C ARG A 38 14.90 -7.10 -7.11
N GLN A 39 14.29 -7.89 -6.25
CA GLN A 39 14.03 -9.31 -6.50
C GLN A 39 12.92 -9.54 -7.52
N HIS A 40 11.91 -8.68 -7.54
CA HIS A 40 10.67 -8.92 -8.28
C HIS A 40 10.42 -7.95 -9.44
N PHE A 41 11.10 -6.80 -9.46
CA PHE A 41 10.84 -5.73 -10.42
C PHE A 41 12.13 -5.09 -10.93
N LEU A 42 12.02 -4.34 -12.01
CA LEU A 42 13.10 -3.50 -12.51
C LEU A 42 13.00 -2.11 -11.87
N VAL A 43 14.06 -1.68 -11.21
CA VAL A 43 14.13 -0.33 -10.60
C VAL A 43 13.94 0.77 -11.65
N ALA A 44 14.39 0.53 -12.90
CA ALA A 44 14.22 1.45 -14.02
C ALA A 44 12.75 1.70 -14.40
N ASP A 45 11.83 0.79 -14.03
CA ASP A 45 10.39 0.91 -14.31
C ASP A 45 9.64 1.72 -13.24
N ILE A 46 10.33 2.17 -12.20
CA ILE A 46 9.75 3.02 -11.16
C ILE A 46 9.52 4.43 -11.71
N ASN A 47 8.29 4.92 -11.58
CA ASN A 47 7.94 6.29 -11.89
C ASN A 47 8.20 7.24 -10.71
N SER A 48 7.75 6.86 -9.52
CA SER A 48 7.91 7.67 -8.30
C SER A 48 7.83 6.85 -7.03
N VAL A 49 8.47 7.36 -5.99
CA VAL A 49 8.45 6.81 -4.63
C VAL A 49 7.96 7.89 -3.68
N TRP A 50 7.04 7.52 -2.81
CA TRP A 50 6.40 8.42 -1.88
C TRP A 50 6.53 7.90 -0.45
N LYS A 51 6.72 8.83 0.47
CA LYS A 51 6.71 8.57 1.90
C LYS A 51 5.55 9.33 2.54
N ASP A 52 4.69 8.60 3.23
CA ASP A 52 3.66 9.17 4.09
C ASP A 52 4.10 9.02 5.55
N VAL A 53 4.07 10.13 6.27
CA VAL A 53 4.34 10.17 7.71
C VAL A 53 3.07 10.57 8.39
N ASP A 54 2.32 9.60 8.87
CA ASP A 54 1.23 9.83 9.80
C ASP A 54 1.79 9.82 11.23
N TYR A 55 1.04 10.37 12.16
CA TYR A 55 1.41 10.66 13.55
C TYR A 55 2.18 9.54 14.29
N LYS A 56 2.05 8.28 13.89
CA LYS A 56 2.70 7.13 14.52
C LYS A 56 3.39 6.17 13.56
N ASP A 57 3.05 6.20 12.28
CA ASP A 57 3.46 5.20 11.32
C ASP A 57 4.04 5.84 10.07
N GLU A 58 5.12 5.26 9.58
CA GLU A 58 5.66 5.58 8.27
C GLU A 58 5.14 4.56 7.27
N GLU A 59 4.70 5.02 6.12
CA GLU A 59 4.33 4.20 4.98
C GLU A 59 5.06 4.69 3.74
N PHE A 60 5.37 3.77 2.85
CA PHE A 60 6.00 4.07 1.57
C PHE A 60 5.15 3.50 0.43
N SER A 61 5.08 4.24 -0.66
CA SER A 61 4.40 3.80 -1.87
C SER A 61 5.33 3.91 -3.06
N ILE A 62 5.33 2.89 -3.91
CA ILE A 62 6.04 2.92 -5.18
C ILE A 62 5.00 2.87 -6.29
N ILE A 63 5.08 3.81 -7.23
CA ILE A 63 4.27 3.83 -8.44
C ILE A 63 5.19 3.51 -9.61
N PHE A 64 4.87 2.45 -10.35
CA PHE A 64 5.58 2.05 -11.56
C PHE A 64 5.01 2.75 -12.80
N LYS A 65 5.79 2.78 -13.86
CA LYS A 65 5.41 3.44 -15.13
C LYS A 65 4.15 2.84 -15.79
N ASP A 66 3.90 1.56 -15.55
CA ASP A 66 2.71 0.84 -16.04
C ASP A 66 1.47 1.03 -15.14
N GLY A 67 1.60 1.77 -14.03
CA GLY A 67 0.53 2.03 -13.07
C GLY A 67 0.40 1.02 -11.94
N LEU A 68 1.27 0.01 -11.87
CA LEU A 68 1.35 -0.86 -10.70
C LEU A 68 1.80 -0.04 -9.48
N GLU A 69 1.18 -0.27 -8.36
CA GLU A 69 1.48 0.41 -7.09
C GLU A 69 1.73 -0.60 -5.99
N ILE A 70 2.78 -0.38 -5.21
CA ILE A 70 3.11 -1.19 -4.03
C ILE A 70 3.20 -0.29 -2.82
N GLU A 71 2.48 -0.65 -1.76
CA GLU A 71 2.59 -0.01 -0.45
C GLU A 71 3.40 -0.89 0.51
N PHE A 72 4.30 -0.24 1.26
CA PHE A 72 5.12 -0.86 2.31
C PHE A 72 4.87 -0.15 3.64
N ASN A 73 4.99 -0.90 4.73
CA ASN A 73 5.07 -0.31 6.06
C ASN A 73 6.47 0.29 6.32
N GLY A 74 6.66 0.93 7.47
CA GLY A 74 7.93 1.54 7.85
C GLY A 74 9.07 0.55 8.07
N GLU A 75 8.79 -0.74 8.22
CA GLU A 75 9.77 -1.82 8.37
C GLU A 75 10.19 -2.43 7.02
N GLY A 76 9.45 -2.11 5.95
CA GLY A 76 9.76 -2.60 4.61
C GLY A 76 8.96 -3.82 4.18
N ASP A 77 7.94 -4.22 4.94
CA ASP A 77 7.01 -5.27 4.54
C ASP A 77 5.96 -4.69 3.59
N TRP A 78 5.69 -5.38 2.49
CA TRP A 78 4.63 -4.94 1.61
C TRP A 78 3.25 -5.17 2.23
N LYS A 79 2.37 -4.20 2.07
CA LYS A 79 1.00 -4.21 2.57
C LYS A 79 -0.03 -4.42 1.48
N GLU A 80 0.20 -3.84 0.33
CA GLU A 80 -0.73 -3.87 -0.79
C GLU A 80 0.02 -3.77 -2.11
N ILE A 81 -0.42 -4.57 -3.07
CA ILE A 81 0.00 -4.50 -4.47
C ILE A 81 -1.26 -4.41 -5.32
N LYS A 82 -1.40 -3.35 -6.09
CA LYS A 82 -2.58 -3.10 -6.91
C LYS A 82 -2.24 -2.59 -8.30
N VAL A 83 -3.15 -2.83 -9.22
CA VAL A 83 -3.09 -2.32 -10.59
C VAL A 83 -4.39 -1.61 -10.95
N HIS A 84 -4.30 -0.56 -11.73
CA HIS A 84 -5.46 0.11 -12.32
C HIS A 84 -5.86 -0.53 -13.64
N ARG A 85 -4.88 -1.09 -14.35
CA ARG A 85 -5.06 -1.79 -15.63
C ARG A 85 -4.22 -3.06 -15.63
N GLY A 86 -4.71 -4.09 -16.32
CA GLY A 86 -4.02 -5.37 -16.38
C GLY A 86 -4.24 -6.21 -15.12
N LYS A 87 -3.23 -6.92 -14.70
CA LYS A 87 -3.25 -7.82 -13.53
C LYS A 87 -2.02 -7.63 -12.66
N VAL A 88 -2.17 -7.97 -11.39
CA VAL A 88 -1.01 -8.14 -10.49
C VAL A 88 -0.15 -9.28 -11.04
N PRO A 89 1.17 -9.10 -11.18
CA PRO A 89 2.05 -10.15 -11.71
C PRO A 89 1.98 -11.44 -10.87
N ASP A 90 1.91 -12.58 -11.54
CA ASP A 90 1.78 -13.87 -10.87
C ASP A 90 2.93 -14.16 -9.91
N HIS A 91 4.14 -13.71 -10.23
CA HIS A 91 5.34 -14.00 -9.44
C HIS A 91 5.38 -13.30 -8.06
N VAL A 92 4.54 -12.31 -7.80
CA VAL A 92 4.43 -11.67 -6.48
C VAL A 92 3.26 -12.20 -5.66
N VAL A 93 2.41 -13.05 -6.24
CA VAL A 93 1.29 -13.68 -5.55
C VAL A 93 1.75 -15.01 -4.98
N PRO A 94 1.49 -15.31 -3.68
CA PRO A 94 1.76 -16.62 -3.13
C PRO A 94 1.15 -17.73 -3.99
N GLU A 95 1.92 -18.75 -4.30
CA GLU A 95 1.52 -19.81 -5.25
C GLU A 95 0.19 -20.46 -4.90
N LYS A 96 -0.04 -20.72 -3.62
CA LYS A 96 -1.28 -21.36 -3.14
C LYS A 96 -2.51 -20.45 -3.33
N ILE A 97 -2.35 -19.15 -3.16
CA ILE A 97 -3.40 -18.17 -3.43
C ILE A 97 -3.68 -18.10 -4.93
N LEU A 98 -2.64 -18.02 -5.74
CA LEU A 98 -2.75 -17.97 -7.20
C LEU A 98 -3.47 -19.21 -7.74
N ALA A 99 -3.11 -20.40 -7.25
CA ALA A 99 -3.75 -21.66 -7.63
C ALA A 99 -5.23 -21.67 -7.28
N HIS A 100 -5.61 -21.18 -6.09
CA HIS A 100 -7.02 -21.09 -5.68
C HIS A 100 -7.81 -20.13 -6.58
N VAL A 101 -7.27 -18.97 -6.87
CA VAL A 101 -7.91 -17.97 -7.74
C VAL A 101 -8.09 -18.53 -9.15
N ASN A 102 -7.07 -19.16 -9.72
CA ASN A 102 -7.14 -19.74 -11.06
C ASN A 102 -8.16 -20.89 -11.17
N ALA A 103 -8.30 -21.68 -10.10
CA ALA A 103 -9.28 -22.77 -10.05
C ALA A 103 -10.71 -22.27 -9.89
N THR A 104 -10.91 -21.22 -9.09
CA THR A 104 -12.24 -20.70 -8.73
C THR A 104 -12.74 -19.66 -9.74
N PHE A 105 -11.83 -18.83 -10.25
CA PHE A 105 -12.12 -17.74 -11.17
C PHE A 105 -11.19 -17.80 -12.39
N PRO A 106 -11.32 -18.83 -13.25
CA PRO A 106 -10.35 -19.07 -14.33
C PRO A 106 -10.28 -17.96 -15.40
N PHE A 107 -11.31 -17.13 -15.48
CA PHE A 107 -11.37 -16.02 -16.45
C PHE A 107 -11.13 -14.64 -15.82
N GLU A 108 -10.83 -14.59 -14.53
CA GLU A 108 -10.60 -13.35 -13.80
C GLU A 108 -9.11 -13.16 -13.53
N SER A 109 -8.73 -11.91 -13.35
CA SER A 109 -7.36 -11.52 -12.99
C SER A 109 -7.32 -10.92 -11.60
N ILE A 110 -6.22 -11.13 -10.89
CA ILE A 110 -5.99 -10.46 -9.60
C ILE A 110 -5.70 -8.98 -9.88
N LYS A 111 -6.50 -8.11 -9.30
CA LYS A 111 -6.37 -6.65 -9.39
C LYS A 111 -5.66 -6.03 -8.21
N GLU A 112 -5.77 -6.68 -7.06
CA GLU A 112 -5.19 -6.23 -5.82
C GLU A 112 -4.94 -7.42 -4.90
N ILE A 113 -3.82 -7.41 -4.21
CA ILE A 113 -3.54 -8.29 -3.09
C ILE A 113 -3.06 -7.45 -1.93
N SER A 114 -3.63 -7.65 -0.75
CA SER A 114 -3.20 -6.99 0.48
C SER A 114 -2.87 -7.99 1.57
N HIS A 115 -1.91 -7.62 2.41
CA HIS A 115 -1.45 -8.40 3.53
C HIS A 115 -1.57 -7.60 4.83
N SER A 116 -2.32 -8.13 5.78
CA SER A 116 -2.37 -7.59 7.14
C SER A 116 -1.50 -8.43 8.05
N ILE A 117 -0.35 -7.89 8.44
CA ILE A 117 0.61 -8.56 9.32
C ILE A 117 0.00 -8.80 10.70
N THR A 118 -0.71 -7.81 11.24
CA THR A 118 -1.34 -7.91 12.57
C THR A 118 -2.47 -8.92 12.63
N LYS A 119 -3.30 -8.98 11.58
CA LYS A 119 -4.42 -9.93 11.48
C LYS A 119 -4.00 -11.28 10.90
N LYS A 120 -2.79 -11.39 10.40
CA LYS A 120 -2.25 -12.58 9.71
C LYS A 120 -3.18 -13.08 8.61
N THR A 121 -3.59 -12.17 7.74
CA THR A 121 -4.52 -12.46 6.64
C THR A 121 -4.09 -11.80 5.34
N TYR A 122 -4.44 -12.47 4.24
CA TYR A 122 -4.36 -11.92 2.89
C TYR A 122 -5.77 -11.68 2.35
N LYS A 123 -5.92 -10.62 1.58
CA LYS A 123 -7.13 -10.34 0.80
C LYS A 123 -6.76 -10.16 -0.65
N VAL A 124 -7.54 -10.77 -1.52
CA VAL A 124 -7.33 -10.72 -2.97
C VAL A 124 -8.60 -10.20 -3.63
N LYS A 125 -8.45 -9.16 -4.44
CA LYS A 125 -9.53 -8.60 -5.25
C LYS A 125 -9.38 -9.10 -6.68
N VAL A 126 -10.34 -9.87 -7.16
CA VAL A 126 -10.35 -10.42 -8.54
C VAL A 126 -11.24 -9.61 -9.47
N THR A 127 -12.31 -9.01 -8.94
CA THR A 127 -13.20 -8.09 -9.63
C THR A 127 -13.58 -6.95 -8.70
N ASP A 128 -14.30 -5.95 -9.19
CA ASP A 128 -14.80 -4.87 -8.32
C ASP A 128 -15.78 -5.34 -7.25
N ARG A 129 -16.31 -6.55 -7.39
CA ARG A 129 -17.36 -7.08 -6.52
C ARG A 129 -16.91 -8.26 -5.67
N GLN A 130 -15.77 -8.87 -5.97
CA GLN A 130 -15.36 -10.12 -5.31
C GLN A 130 -13.98 -9.97 -4.67
N LYS A 131 -13.95 -10.16 -3.36
CA LYS A 131 -12.75 -10.21 -2.55
C LYS A 131 -12.68 -11.57 -1.86
N LEU A 132 -11.50 -12.20 -1.94
CA LEU A 132 -11.22 -13.45 -1.28
C LEU A 132 -10.30 -13.19 -0.09
N LYS A 133 -10.55 -13.89 1.01
CA LYS A 133 -9.73 -13.82 2.21
C LYS A 133 -9.02 -15.14 2.45
N PHE A 134 -7.75 -15.06 2.80
CA PHE A 134 -6.87 -16.20 3.11
C PHE A 134 -6.22 -15.99 4.46
N ASP A 135 -5.88 -17.09 5.13
CA ASP A 135 -5.06 -17.03 6.34
C ASP A 135 -3.56 -16.85 6.04
N ASP A 136 -2.74 -16.83 7.08
CA ASP A 136 -1.29 -16.64 6.97
C ASP A 136 -0.57 -17.83 6.33
N ASN A 137 -1.20 -19.00 6.26
CA ASN A 137 -0.74 -20.18 5.55
C ASN A 137 -1.30 -20.29 4.12
N PHE A 138 -1.91 -19.18 3.65
CA PHE A 138 -2.53 -19.07 2.32
C PHE A 138 -3.72 -20.01 2.10
N ASN A 139 -4.36 -20.45 3.18
CA ASN A 139 -5.61 -21.23 3.09
C ASN A 139 -6.79 -20.28 2.91
N PHE A 140 -7.68 -20.64 2.00
CA PHE A 140 -8.89 -19.88 1.74
C PHE A 140 -9.82 -19.89 2.98
N ILE A 141 -10.36 -18.71 3.33
CA ILE A 141 -11.30 -18.54 4.44
C ILE A 141 -12.71 -18.25 3.94
N GLU A 142 -12.86 -17.20 3.15
CA GLU A 142 -14.19 -16.72 2.71
C GLU A 142 -14.12 -15.81 1.48
N VAL A 143 -15.26 -15.69 0.79
CA VAL A 143 -15.54 -14.65 -0.20
C VAL A 143 -16.32 -13.53 0.48
N LYS A 144 -15.93 -12.29 0.20
CA LYS A 144 -16.66 -11.11 0.67
C LYS A 144 -17.35 -10.40 -0.46
#